data_8f01c16e495dc2f71cb880c200814e13
#
_entry.id   8f01c16e495dc2f71cb880c200814e13
#
_cell.length_a   1.000
_cell.length_b   1.000
_cell.length_c   1.000
_cell.angle_alpha   90.00
_cell.angle_beta   90.00
_cell.angle_gamma   90.00
#
_symmetry.space_group_name_H-M   'P 1'
#
loop_
_entity.id
_entity.type
_entity.pdbx_description
1 polymer ?
#
loop_
_entity_poly.entity_id
_entity_poly.type
_entity_poly.pdbx_seq_one_letter_code
_entity_poly.pdbx_strand_id
1 'polypeptide(L)'
;MAGMLQMRRSRGVASGFLLALLGAWGALIPFIGPYFHYAYTPDVAWTYTTARLWLEILPGAAVFMGGILLMIATGRHVALFGALLAAAAGAWFALGTTLSPLWNNNVTMGGTPASSRLFIRIMEQLGFFSALGVVIVFIAAAAFGRILSVASGIRAVETVPPAETVPVAETVPARTGRTMTLPFRRTRTEEKETETVG
;
A
#
# COMPACT_ATOMS: atom_id res chain seq x y z
N MET A 1 11.68 12.55 -22.54
CA MET A 1 10.41 12.22 -21.89
C MET A 1 10.48 11.01 -20.95
N ALA A 2 11.59 10.79 -20.22
CA ALA A 2 11.77 9.62 -19.34
C ALA A 2 11.56 9.91 -17.84
N GLY A 3 11.12 11.11 -17.45
CA GLY A 3 11.07 11.54 -16.05
C GLY A 3 9.73 11.38 -15.31
N MET A 4 8.63 10.96 -15.96
CA MET A 4 7.29 11.04 -15.38
C MET A 4 6.77 9.74 -14.75
N LEU A 5 7.54 8.66 -14.71
CA LEU A 5 7.09 7.36 -14.18
C LEU A 5 7.77 6.94 -12.87
N GLN A 6 8.56 7.80 -12.27
CA GLN A 6 9.14 7.50 -10.96
C GLN A 6 8.07 7.66 -9.86
N MET A 7 7.51 6.54 -9.46
CA MET A 7 6.69 6.47 -8.24
C MET A 7 7.56 6.88 -7.03
N ARG A 8 7.01 7.71 -6.14
CA ARG A 8 7.65 8.01 -4.86
C ARG A 8 7.91 6.68 -4.14
N ARG A 9 9.16 6.25 -4.16
CA ARG A 9 9.67 4.95 -3.71
C ARG A 9 9.26 4.57 -2.28
N SER A 10 9.04 5.54 -1.41
CA SER A 10 8.74 5.33 0.01
C SER A 10 7.38 4.66 0.29
N ARG A 11 6.38 4.79 -0.59
CA ARG A 11 5.02 4.30 -0.32
C ARG A 11 4.82 2.80 -0.61
N GLY A 12 5.58 2.23 -1.53
CA GLY A 12 5.56 0.80 -1.83
C GLY A 12 6.44 -0.02 -0.89
N VAL A 13 7.54 0.57 -0.43
CA VAL A 13 8.53 -0.11 0.41
C VAL A 13 7.96 -0.57 1.74
N ALA A 14 7.20 0.28 2.43
CA ALA A 14 6.61 -0.09 3.73
C ALA A 14 5.63 -1.28 3.61
N SER A 15 4.71 -1.22 2.63
CA SER A 15 3.77 -2.33 2.40
C SER A 15 4.49 -3.59 1.92
N GLY A 16 5.50 -3.45 1.05
CA GLY A 16 6.31 -4.56 0.58
C GLY A 16 7.10 -5.22 1.71
N PHE A 17 7.69 -4.43 2.59
CA PHE A 17 8.41 -4.92 3.76
C PHE A 17 7.49 -5.68 4.72
N LEU A 18 6.30 -5.14 5.03
CA LEU A 18 5.32 -5.84 5.88
C LEU A 18 4.87 -7.15 5.24
N LEU A 19 4.59 -7.17 3.94
CA LEU A 19 4.24 -8.38 3.22
C LEU A 19 5.38 -9.41 3.22
N ALA A 20 6.62 -8.98 3.03
CA ALA A 20 7.78 -9.87 3.10
C ALA A 20 7.92 -10.49 4.50
N LEU A 21 7.75 -9.71 5.57
CA LEU A 21 7.76 -10.24 6.94
C LEU A 21 6.64 -11.26 7.19
N LEU A 22 5.41 -10.94 6.77
CA LEU A 22 4.26 -11.84 6.93
C LEU A 22 4.41 -13.11 6.09
N GLY A 23 4.97 -13.00 4.88
CA GLY A 23 5.27 -14.16 4.04
C GLY A 23 6.35 -15.05 4.64
N ALA A 24 7.42 -14.45 5.16
CA ALA A 24 8.47 -15.21 5.89
C ALA A 24 7.88 -15.90 7.14
N TRP A 25 7.04 -15.19 7.91
CA TRP A 25 6.33 -15.77 9.04
C TRP A 25 5.51 -16.98 8.61
N GLY A 26 4.62 -16.83 7.62
CA GLY A 26 3.73 -17.89 7.16
C GLY A 26 4.48 -19.13 6.62
N ALA A 27 5.66 -18.93 5.99
CA ALA A 27 6.48 -20.02 5.49
C ALA A 27 7.29 -20.72 6.60
N LEU A 28 7.74 -20.01 7.64
CA LEU A 28 8.66 -20.51 8.65
C LEU A 28 7.96 -21.00 9.92
N ILE A 29 6.80 -20.45 10.25
CA ILE A 29 6.10 -20.77 11.51
C ILE A 29 5.84 -22.28 11.69
N PRO A 30 5.48 -23.07 10.65
CA PRO A 30 5.27 -24.51 10.83
C PRO A 30 6.54 -25.28 11.22
N PHE A 31 7.72 -24.71 10.99
CA PHE A 31 9.00 -25.30 11.32
C PHE A 31 9.53 -24.88 12.68
N ILE A 32 9.37 -23.60 13.03
CA ILE A 32 9.91 -23.03 14.27
C ILE A 32 8.88 -22.96 15.40
N GLY A 33 7.60 -22.97 15.09
CA GLY A 33 6.51 -22.88 16.07
C GLY A 33 6.53 -23.94 17.16
N PRO A 34 6.85 -25.22 16.88
CA PRO A 34 6.95 -26.25 17.91
C PRO A 34 7.93 -25.93 19.05
N TYR A 35 8.99 -25.14 18.81
CA TYR A 35 9.92 -24.71 19.86
C TYR A 35 9.27 -23.78 20.90
N PHE A 36 8.17 -23.12 20.53
CA PHE A 36 7.44 -22.18 21.36
C PHE A 36 6.07 -22.71 21.80
N HIS A 37 5.79 -24.00 21.58
CA HIS A 37 4.47 -24.61 21.83
C HIS A 37 3.35 -23.91 21.03
N TYR A 38 3.68 -23.42 19.85
CA TYR A 38 2.78 -22.77 18.92
C TYR A 38 2.82 -23.49 17.57
N ALA A 39 2.00 -24.53 17.42
CA ALA A 39 2.12 -25.44 16.31
C ALA A 39 0.78 -26.05 15.85
N TYR A 40 0.83 -26.61 14.65
CA TYR A 40 -0.17 -27.51 14.08
C TYR A 40 0.39 -28.93 14.01
N THR A 41 -0.49 -29.90 14.06
CA THR A 41 -0.08 -31.33 13.96
C THR A 41 0.52 -31.64 12.58
N PRO A 42 1.63 -32.39 12.51
CA PRO A 42 2.41 -32.94 13.61
C PRO A 42 3.22 -31.85 14.35
N ASP A 43 3.15 -31.83 15.70
CA ASP A 43 3.87 -30.89 16.56
C ASP A 43 5.34 -31.29 16.66
N VAL A 44 6.03 -31.33 15.53
CA VAL A 44 7.44 -31.68 15.40
C VAL A 44 8.14 -30.64 14.55
N ALA A 45 9.19 -30.05 15.09
CA ALA A 45 10.01 -29.09 14.38
C ALA A 45 10.66 -29.70 13.14
N TRP A 46 10.82 -28.91 12.10
CA TRP A 46 11.46 -29.28 10.84
C TRP A 46 10.83 -30.48 10.10
N THR A 47 9.58 -30.81 10.41
CA THR A 47 8.86 -31.87 9.70
C THR A 47 8.24 -31.33 8.44
N TYR A 48 8.61 -31.92 7.31
CA TYR A 48 8.03 -31.64 6.01
C TYR A 48 6.82 -32.53 5.75
N THR A 49 5.71 -31.93 5.31
CA THR A 49 4.54 -32.65 4.81
C THR A 49 4.02 -31.97 3.55
N THR A 50 3.35 -32.73 2.68
CA THR A 50 2.72 -32.18 1.47
C THR A 50 1.68 -31.11 1.82
N ALA A 51 0.95 -31.27 2.91
CA ALA A 51 0.00 -30.26 3.40
C ALA A 51 0.70 -28.95 3.75
N ARG A 52 1.81 -28.99 4.49
CA ARG A 52 2.61 -27.79 4.80
C ARG A 52 3.15 -27.10 3.55
N LEU A 53 3.57 -27.88 2.55
CA LEU A 53 4.02 -27.30 1.29
C LEU A 53 2.93 -26.48 0.63
N TRP A 54 1.74 -27.04 0.44
CA TRP A 54 0.67 -26.38 -0.30
C TRP A 54 -0.04 -25.27 0.46
N LEU A 55 -0.19 -25.40 1.79
CA LEU A 55 -0.98 -24.48 2.59
C LEU A 55 -0.17 -23.40 3.30
N GLU A 56 1.15 -23.61 3.48
CA GLU A 56 1.98 -22.74 4.32
C GLU A 56 3.22 -22.25 3.56
N ILE A 57 4.07 -23.18 3.07
CA ILE A 57 5.34 -22.81 2.45
C ILE A 57 5.15 -22.07 1.13
N LEU A 58 4.36 -22.64 0.23
CA LEU A 58 4.14 -22.08 -1.11
C LEU A 58 3.44 -20.72 -1.06
N PRO A 59 2.31 -20.54 -0.36
CA PRO A 59 1.70 -19.22 -0.25
C PRO A 59 2.58 -18.24 0.54
N GLY A 60 3.29 -18.68 1.59
CA GLY A 60 4.24 -17.84 2.33
C GLY A 60 5.37 -17.32 1.43
N ALA A 61 5.96 -18.20 0.62
CA ALA A 61 6.98 -17.81 -0.36
C ALA A 61 6.42 -16.85 -1.43
N ALA A 62 5.18 -17.05 -1.89
CA ALA A 62 4.53 -16.17 -2.84
C ALA A 62 4.25 -14.78 -2.25
N VAL A 63 3.80 -14.68 -0.99
CA VAL A 63 3.64 -13.40 -0.28
C VAL A 63 4.99 -12.71 -0.10
N PHE A 64 6.01 -13.45 0.33
CA PHE A 64 7.37 -12.94 0.49
C PHE A 64 7.89 -12.35 -0.82
N MET A 65 7.80 -13.11 -1.92
CA MET A 65 8.21 -12.67 -3.25
C MET A 65 7.41 -11.43 -3.70
N GLY A 66 6.09 -11.44 -3.52
CA GLY A 66 5.22 -10.30 -3.80
C GLY A 66 5.63 -9.05 -3.04
N GLY A 67 5.99 -9.19 -1.76
CA GLY A 67 6.53 -8.14 -0.91
C GLY A 67 7.86 -7.58 -1.43
N ILE A 68 8.80 -8.45 -1.80
CA ILE A 68 10.08 -8.04 -2.39
C ILE A 68 9.86 -7.32 -3.72
N LEU A 69 9.01 -7.85 -4.59
CA LEU A 69 8.68 -7.19 -5.86
C LEU A 69 8.12 -5.78 -5.64
N LEU A 70 7.25 -5.59 -4.64
CA LEU A 70 6.74 -4.27 -4.27
C LEU A 70 7.84 -3.32 -3.78
N MET A 71 8.83 -3.83 -3.04
CA MET A 71 9.94 -3.02 -2.51
C MET A 71 10.88 -2.54 -3.61
N ILE A 72 11.23 -3.43 -4.56
CA ILE A 72 12.22 -3.16 -5.61
C ILE A 72 11.61 -2.60 -6.89
N ALA A 73 10.29 -2.61 -7.01
CA ALA A 73 9.60 -2.21 -8.22
C ALA A 73 9.93 -0.76 -8.62
N THR A 74 10.54 -0.59 -9.78
CA THR A 74 10.73 0.70 -10.44
C THR A 74 9.58 1.01 -11.39
N GLY A 75 8.95 -0.04 -11.92
CA GLY A 75 7.82 0.03 -12.84
C GLY A 75 6.49 -0.35 -12.19
N ARG A 76 5.42 0.31 -12.63
CA ARG A 76 4.06 0.10 -12.14
C ARG A 76 3.58 -1.35 -12.31
N HIS A 77 3.88 -1.98 -13.44
CA HIS A 77 3.42 -3.34 -13.73
C HIS A 77 4.00 -4.36 -12.76
N VAL A 78 5.30 -4.23 -12.42
CA VAL A 78 5.96 -5.10 -11.44
C VAL A 78 5.35 -4.90 -10.05
N ALA A 79 5.07 -3.65 -9.66
CA ALA A 79 4.44 -3.35 -8.38
C ALA A 79 3.00 -3.92 -8.30
N LEU A 80 2.20 -3.79 -9.36
CA LEU A 80 0.85 -4.36 -9.43
C LEU A 80 0.88 -5.87 -9.37
N PHE A 81 1.79 -6.50 -10.12
CA PHE A 81 1.97 -7.95 -10.09
C PHE A 81 2.37 -8.43 -8.70
N GLY A 82 3.34 -7.77 -8.02
CA GLY A 82 3.74 -8.11 -6.66
C GLY A 82 2.58 -8.01 -5.66
N ALA A 83 1.77 -6.93 -5.75
CA ALA A 83 0.60 -6.77 -4.90
C ALA A 83 -0.48 -7.84 -5.17
N LEU A 84 -0.73 -8.16 -6.43
CA LEU A 84 -1.71 -9.18 -6.81
C LEU A 84 -1.26 -10.58 -6.38
N LEU A 85 0.01 -10.91 -6.57
CA LEU A 85 0.60 -12.17 -6.12
C LEU A 85 0.46 -12.34 -4.61
N ALA A 86 0.79 -11.31 -3.83
CA ALA A 86 0.63 -11.33 -2.38
C ALA A 86 -0.84 -11.44 -1.96
N ALA A 87 -1.77 -10.75 -2.65
CA ALA A 87 -3.20 -10.84 -2.36
C ALA A 87 -3.75 -12.25 -2.63
N ALA A 88 -3.40 -12.85 -3.76
CA ALA A 88 -3.82 -14.21 -4.11
C ALA A 88 -3.28 -15.24 -3.10
N ALA A 89 -2.02 -15.13 -2.71
CA ALA A 89 -1.42 -16.00 -1.72
C ALA A 89 -2.00 -15.78 -0.31
N GLY A 90 -2.33 -14.54 0.07
CA GLY A 90 -3.04 -14.24 1.31
C GLY A 90 -4.46 -14.82 1.34
N ALA A 91 -5.18 -14.73 0.21
CA ALA A 91 -6.48 -15.39 0.06
C ALA A 91 -6.35 -16.91 0.18
N TRP A 92 -5.26 -17.49 -0.36
CA TRP A 92 -4.99 -18.91 -0.21
C TRP A 92 -4.74 -19.30 1.26
N PHE A 93 -4.01 -18.52 2.04
CA PHE A 93 -3.89 -18.76 3.49
C PHE A 93 -5.26 -18.78 4.19
N ALA A 94 -6.15 -17.84 3.84
CA ALA A 94 -7.47 -17.76 4.48
C ALA A 94 -8.41 -18.91 4.07
N LEU A 95 -8.35 -19.37 2.82
CA LEU A 95 -9.32 -20.29 2.23
C LEU A 95 -8.76 -21.70 1.99
N GLY A 96 -7.44 -21.87 1.92
CA GLY A 96 -6.81 -23.11 1.46
C GLY A 96 -7.18 -24.33 2.29
N THR A 97 -7.23 -24.20 3.62
CA THR A 97 -7.67 -25.29 4.50
C THR A 97 -9.13 -25.68 4.25
N THR A 98 -10.00 -24.69 4.04
CA THR A 98 -11.43 -24.92 3.75
C THR A 98 -11.66 -25.53 2.37
N LEU A 99 -10.84 -25.17 1.39
CA LEU A 99 -10.94 -25.66 0.02
C LEU A 99 -10.23 -27.01 -0.18
N SER A 100 -9.32 -27.39 0.70
CA SER A 100 -8.50 -28.60 0.58
C SER A 100 -9.28 -29.91 0.35
N PRO A 101 -10.49 -30.13 0.89
CA PRO A 101 -11.27 -31.33 0.60
C PRO A 101 -11.60 -31.52 -0.89
N LEU A 102 -11.62 -30.44 -1.69
CA LEU A 102 -11.93 -30.53 -3.12
C LEU A 102 -10.93 -31.36 -3.91
N TRP A 103 -9.67 -31.45 -3.44
CA TRP A 103 -8.60 -32.21 -4.12
C TRP A 103 -7.97 -33.28 -3.24
N ASN A 104 -8.35 -33.39 -1.96
CA ASN A 104 -7.77 -34.33 -0.99
C ASN A 104 -8.81 -35.36 -0.51
N ASN A 105 -9.55 -35.99 -1.43
CA ASN A 105 -10.51 -37.05 -1.14
C ASN A 105 -11.50 -36.71 0.00
N ASN A 106 -12.03 -35.51 0.01
CA ASN A 106 -12.94 -34.97 1.03
C ASN A 106 -12.33 -34.89 2.46
N VAL A 107 -11.00 -34.93 2.57
CA VAL A 107 -10.30 -34.77 3.84
C VAL A 107 -9.66 -33.39 3.92
N THR A 108 -9.88 -32.68 5.02
CA THR A 108 -9.27 -31.37 5.28
C THR A 108 -7.75 -31.53 5.48
N MET A 109 -6.98 -30.74 4.73
CA MET A 109 -5.53 -30.64 4.92
C MET A 109 -5.20 -29.52 5.92
N GLY A 110 -3.99 -29.59 6.51
CA GLY A 110 -3.48 -28.54 7.41
C GLY A 110 -3.41 -28.95 8.87
N GLY A 111 -3.95 -30.13 9.21
CA GLY A 111 -3.90 -30.63 10.58
C GLY A 111 -4.82 -29.89 11.55
N THR A 112 -4.57 -30.05 12.84
CA THR A 112 -5.29 -29.39 13.92
C THR A 112 -4.35 -28.63 14.83
N PRO A 113 -4.78 -27.55 15.48
CA PRO A 113 -3.96 -26.85 16.48
C PRO A 113 -3.48 -27.81 17.56
N ALA A 114 -2.19 -27.73 17.91
CA ALA A 114 -1.56 -28.67 18.84
C ALA A 114 -1.96 -28.43 20.29
N SER A 115 -2.35 -27.20 20.65
CA SER A 115 -2.69 -26.84 22.02
C SER A 115 -4.04 -27.39 22.47
N SER A 116 -4.11 -27.87 23.72
CA SER A 116 -5.38 -28.23 24.38
C SER A 116 -6.13 -27.04 24.96
N ARG A 117 -5.47 -25.89 25.16
CA ARG A 117 -6.07 -24.69 25.73
C ARG A 117 -6.83 -23.92 24.64
N LEU A 118 -8.12 -23.66 24.85
CA LEU A 118 -8.99 -23.02 23.86
C LEU A 118 -8.42 -21.69 23.32
N PHE A 119 -7.93 -20.82 24.19
CA PHE A 119 -7.37 -19.52 23.77
C PHE A 119 -6.16 -19.70 22.86
N ILE A 120 -5.21 -20.56 23.22
CA ILE A 120 -4.00 -20.81 22.43
C ILE A 120 -4.37 -21.45 21.09
N ARG A 121 -5.30 -22.39 21.08
CA ARG A 121 -5.82 -23.02 19.86
C ARG A 121 -6.41 -21.98 18.88
N ILE A 122 -7.18 -21.03 19.41
CA ILE A 122 -7.73 -19.94 18.57
C ILE A 122 -6.59 -19.07 18.01
N MET A 123 -5.58 -18.74 18.83
CA MET A 123 -4.43 -17.96 18.39
C MET A 123 -3.59 -18.70 17.36
N GLU A 124 -3.40 -20.01 17.51
CA GLU A 124 -2.73 -20.87 16.53
C GLU A 124 -3.49 -20.82 15.20
N GLN A 125 -4.81 -21.02 15.20
CA GLN A 125 -5.61 -20.99 13.98
C GLN A 125 -5.61 -19.63 13.29
N LEU A 126 -5.68 -18.55 14.06
CA LEU A 126 -5.65 -17.19 13.52
C LEU A 126 -4.26 -16.86 12.93
N GLY A 127 -3.19 -17.17 13.67
CA GLY A 127 -1.83 -16.78 13.26
C GLY A 127 -1.23 -17.65 12.17
N PHE A 128 -1.69 -18.89 12.00
CA PHE A 128 -1.25 -19.74 10.88
C PHE A 128 -2.01 -19.47 9.59
N PHE A 129 -3.32 -19.24 9.67
CA PHE A 129 -4.18 -19.22 8.49
C PHE A 129 -5.09 -17.99 8.40
N SER A 130 -6.13 -17.90 9.19
CA SER A 130 -7.23 -16.99 8.93
C SER A 130 -6.84 -15.51 9.08
N ALA A 131 -6.30 -15.11 10.23
CA ALA A 131 -5.93 -13.71 10.44
C ALA A 131 -4.70 -13.33 9.60
N LEU A 132 -3.73 -14.23 9.47
CA LEU A 132 -2.57 -14.03 8.62
C LEU A 132 -3.00 -13.74 7.18
N GLY A 133 -3.86 -14.58 6.61
CA GLY A 133 -4.38 -14.40 5.26
C GLY A 133 -5.13 -13.09 5.05
N VAL A 134 -6.04 -12.76 5.98
CA VAL A 134 -6.82 -11.52 5.94
C VAL A 134 -5.94 -10.27 6.00
N VAL A 135 -4.96 -10.25 6.91
CA VAL A 135 -4.02 -9.11 7.04
C VAL A 135 -3.18 -8.95 5.77
N ILE A 136 -2.68 -10.06 5.20
CA ILE A 136 -1.93 -10.03 3.93
C ILE A 136 -2.78 -9.44 2.82
N VAL A 137 -4.02 -9.94 2.64
CA VAL A 137 -4.95 -9.44 1.61
C VAL A 137 -5.22 -7.96 1.80
N PHE A 138 -5.46 -7.51 3.02
CA PHE A 138 -5.72 -6.10 3.33
C PHE A 138 -4.54 -5.20 2.94
N ILE A 139 -3.31 -5.56 3.34
CA ILE A 139 -2.10 -4.78 3.02
C ILE A 139 -1.85 -4.78 1.51
N ALA A 140 -1.99 -5.94 0.86
CA ALA A 140 -1.79 -6.09 -0.58
C ALA A 140 -2.81 -5.29 -1.38
N ALA A 141 -4.10 -5.36 -1.02
CA ALA A 141 -5.17 -4.59 -1.65
C ALA A 141 -5.01 -3.08 -1.46
N ALA A 142 -4.61 -2.65 -0.25
CA ALA A 142 -4.31 -1.24 0.02
C ALA A 142 -3.10 -0.74 -0.80
N ALA A 143 -2.08 -1.56 -0.99
CA ALA A 143 -0.93 -1.25 -1.86
C ALA A 143 -1.37 -1.16 -3.32
N PHE A 144 -2.15 -2.13 -3.79
CA PHE A 144 -2.70 -2.17 -5.15
C PHE A 144 -3.55 -0.94 -5.46
N GLY A 145 -4.49 -0.59 -4.59
CA GLY A 145 -5.35 0.58 -4.73
C GLY A 145 -4.56 1.89 -4.79
N ARG A 146 -3.52 2.04 -3.97
CA ARG A 146 -2.63 3.22 -4.01
C ARG A 146 -1.87 3.34 -5.35
N ILE A 147 -1.45 2.22 -5.93
CA ILE A 147 -0.75 2.22 -7.22
C ILE A 147 -1.72 2.63 -8.34
N LEU A 148 -2.97 2.20 -8.28
CA LEU A 148 -4.00 2.54 -9.26
C LEU A 148 -4.41 4.01 -9.16
N SER A 149 -4.63 4.55 -7.97
CA SER A 149 -5.10 5.93 -7.76
C SER A 149 -4.10 6.97 -8.26
N VAL A 150 -2.80 6.73 -8.09
CA VAL A 150 -1.75 7.61 -8.65
C VAL A 150 -1.84 7.69 -10.17
N ALA A 151 -2.15 6.58 -10.84
CA ALA A 151 -2.30 6.56 -12.28
C ALA A 151 -3.54 7.30 -12.79
N SER A 152 -4.64 7.25 -12.03
CA SER A 152 -5.87 7.98 -12.37
C SER A 152 -5.68 9.49 -12.22
N GLY A 153 -4.95 9.92 -11.18
CA GLY A 153 -4.61 11.34 -10.98
C GLY A 153 -3.75 11.91 -12.12
N ILE A 154 -2.79 11.16 -12.63
CA ILE A 154 -1.96 11.60 -13.77
C ILE A 154 -2.80 11.74 -15.03
N ARG A 155 -3.72 10.82 -15.31
CA ARG A 155 -4.63 10.92 -16.48
C ARG A 155 -5.58 12.12 -16.38
N ALA A 156 -6.09 12.42 -15.19
CA ALA A 156 -6.98 13.57 -15.00
C ALA A 156 -6.27 14.91 -15.28
N VAL A 157 -4.97 15.02 -14.97
CA VAL A 157 -4.16 16.20 -15.27
C VAL A 157 -3.86 16.31 -16.77
N GLU A 158 -3.68 15.19 -17.47
CA GLU A 158 -3.35 15.18 -18.91
C GLU A 158 -4.56 15.47 -19.80
N THR A 159 -5.78 15.26 -19.29
CA THR A 159 -7.03 15.56 -20.02
C THR A 159 -7.53 16.98 -19.84
N VAL A 160 -6.89 17.82 -19.04
CA VAL A 160 -7.19 19.26 -19.04
C VAL A 160 -6.64 19.84 -20.33
N PRO A 161 -7.47 20.30 -21.27
CA PRO A 161 -7.01 20.96 -22.49
C PRO A 161 -6.11 22.14 -22.11
N PRO A 162 -5.03 22.42 -22.84
CA PRO A 162 -4.29 23.67 -22.65
C PRO A 162 -5.33 24.81 -22.67
N ALA A 163 -5.32 25.64 -21.62
CA ALA A 163 -6.19 26.80 -21.59
C ALA A 163 -6.04 27.50 -22.94
N GLU A 164 -7.12 27.51 -23.71
CA GLU A 164 -7.19 28.21 -24.99
C GLU A 164 -6.73 29.62 -24.67
N THR A 165 -5.58 30.01 -25.22
CA THR A 165 -5.07 31.37 -25.09
C THR A 165 -6.15 32.26 -25.66
N VAL A 166 -6.94 32.89 -24.77
CA VAL A 166 -7.89 33.94 -25.14
C VAL A 166 -7.06 34.92 -25.96
N PRO A 167 -7.39 35.14 -27.24
CA PRO A 167 -6.64 36.09 -28.03
C PRO A 167 -6.72 37.43 -27.30
N VAL A 168 -5.53 37.92 -26.90
CA VAL A 168 -5.41 39.27 -26.33
C VAL A 168 -6.10 40.21 -27.32
N ALA A 169 -7.24 40.77 -26.92
CA ALA A 169 -7.98 41.71 -27.71
C ALA A 169 -7.00 42.78 -28.18
N GLU A 170 -6.89 42.88 -29.49
CA GLU A 170 -6.12 43.84 -30.22
C GLU A 170 -6.34 45.22 -29.60
N THR A 171 -5.27 45.82 -29.12
CA THR A 171 -5.27 47.17 -28.52
C THR A 171 -5.90 48.17 -29.48
N VAL A 172 -7.09 48.59 -29.14
CA VAL A 172 -7.74 49.74 -29.79
C VAL A 172 -6.79 50.94 -29.72
N PRO A 173 -6.44 51.60 -30.85
CA PRO A 173 -5.53 52.73 -30.84
C PRO A 173 -6.09 53.87 -30.00
N ALA A 174 -5.30 54.36 -29.08
CA ALA A 174 -5.61 55.47 -28.20
C ALA A 174 -6.02 56.71 -29.01
N ARG A 175 -7.26 57.08 -28.82
CA ARG A 175 -7.83 58.37 -29.36
C ARG A 175 -7.21 59.50 -28.53
N THR A 176 -6.30 60.22 -29.18
CA THR A 176 -5.71 61.48 -28.71
C THR A 176 -6.77 62.49 -28.34
N GLY A 177 -6.72 63.03 -27.13
CA GLY A 177 -7.34 64.28 -26.87
C GLY A 177 -8.02 64.45 -25.51
N ARG A 178 -7.33 65.12 -24.66
CA ARG A 178 -7.80 66.15 -23.74
C ARG A 178 -7.15 66.05 -22.36
N THR A 179 -6.14 66.81 -22.21
CA THR A 179 -5.55 67.21 -20.93
C THR A 179 -6.61 67.86 -20.06
N MET A 180 -6.91 67.20 -18.93
CA MET A 180 -7.69 67.81 -17.86
C MET A 180 -6.78 67.85 -16.62
N THR A 181 -6.19 68.98 -16.40
CA THR A 181 -5.42 69.34 -15.22
C THR A 181 -6.33 69.39 -13.98
N LEU A 182 -6.13 68.52 -13.03
CA LEU A 182 -6.75 68.61 -11.72
C LEU A 182 -5.71 69.19 -10.72
N PRO A 183 -6.12 70.11 -9.85
CA PRO A 183 -5.18 70.77 -8.94
C PRO A 183 -4.79 69.87 -7.78
N PHE A 184 -3.50 69.88 -7.52
CA PHE A 184 -2.81 69.21 -6.44
C PHE A 184 -3.23 69.78 -5.09
N ARG A 185 -3.99 69.05 -4.29
CA ARG A 185 -4.28 69.41 -2.89
C ARG A 185 -3.24 68.82 -1.96
N ARG A 186 -2.38 69.72 -1.53
CA ARG A 186 -1.35 69.51 -0.49
C ARG A 186 -2.05 69.39 0.86
N THR A 187 -2.03 68.20 1.49
CA THR A 187 -2.37 68.06 2.90
C THR A 187 -1.08 67.96 3.74
N ARG A 188 -1.03 68.89 4.63
CA ARG A 188 0.00 69.22 5.58
C ARG A 188 0.16 68.09 6.61
N THR A 189 1.39 67.66 6.80
CA THR A 189 1.84 66.85 7.93
C THR A 189 1.85 67.73 9.18
N GLU A 190 1.11 67.38 10.21
CA GLU A 190 1.34 67.87 11.55
C GLU A 190 2.08 66.79 12.35
N GLU A 191 3.30 67.16 12.60
CA GLU A 191 4.22 66.65 13.61
C GLU A 191 3.66 66.99 14.99
N LYS A 192 3.51 66.00 15.86
CA LYS A 192 3.31 66.28 17.29
C LYS A 192 4.25 65.39 18.12
N GLU A 193 5.28 66.04 18.45
CA GLU A 193 6.22 65.79 19.53
C GLU A 193 5.52 65.98 20.89
N THR A 194 5.73 65.07 21.83
CA THR A 194 5.76 65.26 23.30
C THR A 194 6.28 63.96 23.88
N GLU A 195 7.48 63.88 24.29
CA GLU A 195 8.09 64.34 25.56
C GLU A 195 7.57 63.60 26.81
N THR A 196 8.49 62.78 27.34
CA THR A 196 9.04 62.67 28.71
C THR A 196 8.16 62.34 29.93
N VAL A 197 8.81 61.53 30.79
CA VAL A 197 8.90 61.52 32.25
C VAL A 197 8.05 60.52 33.01
N GLY A 198 8.77 59.71 33.81
CA GLY A 198 8.32 58.90 34.91
C GLY A 198 9.16 57.66 35.11
#